data_6905ccfc81e4f732aa9af695490eff3d
#
_entry.id   6905ccfc81e4f732aa9af695490eff3d
#
_cell.length_a   1.000
_cell.length_b   1.000
_cell.length_c   1.000
_cell.angle_alpha   90.00
_cell.angle_beta   90.00
_cell.angle_gamma   90.00
#
_symmetry.space_group_name_H-M   'P 1'
#
loop_
_entity.id
_entity.type
_entity.pdbx_description
1 polymer ?
#
loop_
_entity_poly.entity_id
_entity_poly.type
_entity_poly.pdbx_seq_one_letter_code
_entity_poly.pdbx_strand_id
1 'polypeptide(L)'
;MDYEKPPCKKGELVVSSPSQDTGNNPDASTTDEKSPPPLLAKLFAVFLISCISFGSHWSSGVTGAMKSTIKKQMNVSNTQFSLLEASEDFMATVLLLVSGIVTDRVGGAEMIVYGNIVYTIGSILVAAATTVRSFNFMIGGRVILALGDIATQIAQYKMFSSWFPPSNGFASTLGFELAIGKIGGFVGKSTANVIAKNTGNFAWVFWTSVFMNLFTNAATAIFYFFTRYCNKHYNGRQDSATKEVLTEKNKKFEFQKIFQLPWMFWVVLAFSLFQTSTALVFSQNATELAEKRFDVDSITAGWYSSLSQYAGFFLVPCLGVFIDVLGNRASVLCTCGIGIFLSMVLVNFANTKAGTAASFGIYAIAVSLGPTSIIDSIRTTLWHQSVFGSAYALKVTMNNAMNIIVRIITGALQDADNDSYDRVVRVYLFLAAVSVVVGLAILVGSCTNESLKPLQWTRKRRMTIGAEYIENLREWHLVTCYNRNKAISLCCFGALIMLVLGGWVAYIWGAVTGNNS
;
A
#
# COMPACT_ATOMS: atom_id res chain seq x y z
N MET A 1 16.01 8.77 33.84
CA MET A 1 15.68 7.36 33.72
C MET A 1 16.77 6.77 32.85
N ASP A 2 17.72 6.11 33.50
CA ASP A 2 18.88 5.53 32.83
C ASP A 2 18.42 4.35 31.95
N TYR A 3 18.62 4.50 30.66
CA TYR A 3 18.43 3.43 29.70
C TYR A 3 19.65 2.50 29.78
N GLU A 4 19.54 1.38 30.48
CA GLU A 4 20.53 0.32 30.38
C GLU A 4 20.69 -0.09 28.91
N LYS A 5 21.91 0.08 28.39
CA LYS A 5 22.30 -0.40 27.07
C LYS A 5 22.17 -1.91 27.04
N PRO A 6 21.66 -2.52 25.96
CA PRO A 6 21.67 -3.98 25.84
C PRO A 6 23.11 -4.51 25.98
N PRO A 7 23.34 -5.56 26.77
CA PRO A 7 24.66 -6.10 26.99
C PRO A 7 25.22 -6.65 25.68
N CYS A 8 26.28 -6.02 25.16
CA CYS A 8 27.13 -6.62 24.15
C CYS A 8 27.85 -7.82 24.81
N LYS A 9 27.34 -9.02 24.67
CA LYS A 9 28.12 -10.22 24.94
C LYS A 9 29.26 -10.27 23.92
N LYS A 10 30.48 -9.95 24.34
CA LYS A 10 31.70 -10.36 23.62
C LYS A 10 31.72 -11.89 23.67
N GLY A 11 31.37 -12.51 22.56
CA GLY A 11 31.41 -13.96 22.45
C GLY A 11 32.84 -14.45 22.48
N GLU A 12 33.22 -15.17 23.52
CA GLU A 12 34.26 -16.16 23.43
C GLU A 12 33.78 -17.27 22.49
N LEU A 13 34.44 -17.41 21.38
CA LEU A 13 34.27 -18.52 20.43
C LEU A 13 34.69 -19.82 21.12
N VAL A 14 33.75 -20.51 21.72
CA VAL A 14 33.92 -21.94 22.00
C VAL A 14 33.61 -22.70 20.71
N VAL A 15 34.62 -22.97 19.96
CA VAL A 15 34.58 -23.91 18.83
C VAL A 15 34.40 -25.30 19.40
N SER A 16 33.17 -25.79 19.52
CA SER A 16 32.88 -27.20 19.68
C SER A 16 32.88 -27.86 18.31
N SER A 17 33.94 -28.60 18.04
CA SER A 17 34.05 -29.52 16.90
C SER A 17 32.90 -30.54 16.92
N PRO A 18 32.21 -30.80 15.80
CA PRO A 18 31.22 -31.87 15.75
C PRO A 18 31.98 -33.23 15.73
N SER A 19 31.67 -34.08 16.71
CA SER A 19 32.02 -35.50 16.71
C SER A 19 31.40 -36.16 15.48
N GLN A 20 32.28 -36.75 14.64
CA GLN A 20 31.89 -37.64 13.56
C GLN A 20 31.33 -38.94 14.17
N ASP A 21 29.99 -39.07 14.11
CA ASP A 21 29.37 -40.38 14.28
C ASP A 21 29.11 -40.98 12.89
N THR A 22 29.96 -41.92 12.52
CA THR A 22 29.84 -42.71 11.31
C THR A 22 28.81 -43.81 11.52
N GLY A 23 27.54 -43.48 11.31
CA GLY A 23 26.47 -44.47 11.17
C GLY A 23 26.08 -44.62 9.70
N ASN A 24 26.63 -45.64 9.04
CA ASN A 24 26.21 -46.10 7.73
C ASN A 24 24.76 -46.54 7.75
N ASN A 25 23.86 -45.73 7.15
CA ASN A 25 22.52 -46.14 6.82
C ASN A 25 22.36 -46.10 5.28
N PRO A 26 22.25 -47.26 4.57
CA PRO A 26 22.27 -47.32 3.11
C PRO A 26 20.90 -47.07 2.43
N ASP A 27 19.95 -46.41 3.06
CA ASP A 27 18.64 -46.07 2.47
C ASP A 27 18.35 -44.54 2.48
N ALA A 28 19.35 -43.75 2.09
CA ALA A 28 19.07 -42.37 1.70
C ALA A 28 18.61 -42.38 0.24
N SER A 29 17.28 -42.46 0.04
CA SER A 29 16.65 -42.13 -1.22
C SER A 29 17.19 -40.76 -1.67
N THR A 30 17.77 -40.71 -2.86
CA THR A 30 18.23 -39.51 -3.58
C THR A 30 17.04 -38.53 -3.69
N THR A 31 16.89 -37.66 -2.71
CA THR A 31 16.09 -36.45 -2.87
C THR A 31 16.84 -35.62 -3.90
N ASP A 32 16.33 -35.60 -5.14
CA ASP A 32 16.73 -34.66 -6.18
C ASP A 32 16.87 -33.27 -5.57
N GLU A 33 18.08 -32.81 -5.35
CA GLU A 33 18.37 -31.44 -4.91
C GLU A 33 17.99 -30.48 -6.06
N LYS A 34 16.71 -30.08 -6.09
CA LYS A 34 16.23 -29.11 -7.06
C LYS A 34 16.98 -27.80 -6.87
N SER A 35 17.51 -27.26 -7.94
CA SER A 35 18.23 -25.99 -7.94
C SER A 35 17.30 -24.80 -7.59
N PRO A 36 17.82 -23.70 -7.03
CA PRO A 36 17.04 -22.47 -6.83
C PRO A 36 16.60 -21.90 -8.18
N PRO A 37 15.44 -21.17 -8.23
CA PRO A 37 14.94 -20.61 -9.48
C PRO A 37 15.94 -19.61 -10.07
N PRO A 38 16.21 -19.66 -11.40
CA PRO A 38 17.12 -18.75 -12.07
C PRO A 38 16.64 -17.30 -11.98
N LEU A 39 17.58 -16.36 -12.06
CA LEU A 39 17.25 -14.92 -11.97
C LEU A 39 16.20 -14.49 -13.01
N LEU A 40 16.28 -15.02 -14.23
CA LEU A 40 15.33 -14.72 -15.30
C LEU A 40 13.91 -15.13 -14.94
N ALA A 41 13.72 -16.29 -14.30
CA ALA A 41 12.41 -16.73 -13.81
C ALA A 41 11.87 -15.80 -12.70
N LYS A 42 12.74 -15.32 -11.81
CA LYS A 42 12.37 -14.35 -10.78
C LYS A 42 11.93 -13.01 -11.39
N LEU A 43 12.68 -12.48 -12.36
CA LEU A 43 12.34 -11.23 -13.04
C LEU A 43 11.03 -11.36 -13.83
N PHE A 44 10.81 -12.48 -14.50
CA PHE A 44 9.56 -12.75 -15.20
C PHE A 44 8.36 -12.85 -14.25
N ALA A 45 8.53 -13.51 -13.09
CA ALA A 45 7.50 -13.54 -12.04
C ALA A 45 7.15 -12.12 -11.56
N VAL A 46 8.15 -11.28 -11.29
CA VAL A 46 7.96 -9.87 -10.87
C VAL A 46 7.20 -9.09 -11.92
N PHE A 47 7.60 -9.21 -13.18
CA PHE A 47 6.90 -8.54 -14.28
C PHE A 47 5.43 -8.94 -14.35
N LEU A 48 5.13 -10.24 -14.31
CA LEU A 48 3.75 -10.73 -14.34
C LEU A 48 2.92 -10.24 -13.13
N ILE A 49 3.50 -10.35 -11.91
CA ILE A 49 2.82 -9.87 -10.69
C ILE A 49 2.55 -8.36 -10.78
N SER A 50 3.49 -7.59 -11.32
CA SER A 50 3.35 -6.14 -11.48
C SER A 50 2.26 -5.76 -12.48
N CYS A 51 2.06 -6.57 -13.53
CA CYS A 51 0.97 -6.36 -14.49
C CYS A 51 -0.43 -6.61 -13.90
N ILE A 52 -0.52 -7.37 -12.80
CA ILE A 52 -1.80 -7.71 -12.15
C ILE A 52 -2.49 -6.45 -11.58
N SER A 53 -1.76 -5.51 -11.00
CA SER A 53 -2.32 -4.26 -10.45
C SER A 53 -2.63 -3.20 -11.51
N PHE A 54 -2.27 -3.40 -12.76
CA PHE A 54 -2.44 -2.40 -13.81
C PHE A 54 -3.90 -1.96 -13.98
N GLY A 55 -4.84 -2.92 -14.00
CA GLY A 55 -6.27 -2.64 -14.19
C GLY A 55 -6.89 -1.87 -13.01
N SER A 56 -6.51 -2.19 -11.76
CA SER A 56 -7.02 -1.48 -10.58
C SER A 56 -6.51 -0.04 -10.53
N HIS A 57 -5.25 0.20 -10.85
CA HIS A 57 -4.70 1.55 -10.96
C HIS A 57 -5.34 2.36 -12.11
N TRP A 58 -5.62 1.72 -13.25
CA TRP A 58 -6.37 2.32 -14.35
C TRP A 58 -7.76 2.76 -13.88
N SER A 59 -8.53 1.87 -13.27
CA SER A 59 -9.89 2.14 -12.78
C SER A 59 -9.92 3.26 -11.75
N SER A 60 -8.96 3.29 -10.81
CA SER A 60 -8.81 4.37 -9.84
C SER A 60 -8.47 5.71 -10.50
N GLY A 61 -7.57 5.70 -11.49
CA GLY A 61 -7.23 6.89 -12.29
C GLY A 61 -8.44 7.47 -13.02
N VAL A 62 -9.22 6.61 -13.68
CA VAL A 62 -10.45 6.97 -14.37
C VAL A 62 -11.46 7.62 -13.43
N THR A 63 -11.74 7.00 -12.29
CA THR A 63 -12.77 7.51 -11.36
C THR A 63 -12.43 8.90 -10.85
N GLY A 64 -11.18 9.12 -10.42
CA GLY A 64 -10.73 10.44 -9.95
C GLY A 64 -10.75 11.51 -11.04
N ALA A 65 -10.47 11.16 -12.30
CA ALA A 65 -10.53 12.09 -13.42
C ALA A 65 -11.97 12.44 -13.84
N MET A 66 -12.92 11.54 -13.59
CA MET A 66 -14.31 11.68 -14.02
C MET A 66 -15.22 12.29 -12.95
N LYS A 67 -14.69 12.75 -11.81
CA LYS A 67 -15.49 13.27 -10.68
C LYS A 67 -16.51 14.32 -11.12
N SER A 68 -16.06 15.38 -11.80
CA SER A 68 -16.95 16.46 -12.29
C SER A 68 -18.02 15.94 -13.24
N THR A 69 -17.64 15.02 -14.14
CA THR A 69 -18.56 14.41 -15.12
C THR A 69 -19.58 13.51 -14.45
N ILE A 70 -19.16 12.66 -13.50
CA ILE A 70 -20.07 11.78 -12.75
C ILE A 70 -21.08 12.63 -11.98
N LYS A 71 -20.62 13.65 -11.25
CA LYS A 71 -21.49 14.57 -10.52
C LYS A 71 -22.56 15.17 -11.44
N LYS A 72 -22.16 15.69 -12.59
CA LYS A 72 -23.05 16.33 -13.55
C LYS A 72 -24.02 15.34 -14.23
N GLN A 73 -23.52 14.18 -14.66
CA GLN A 73 -24.30 13.22 -15.46
C GLN A 73 -25.23 12.34 -14.63
N MET A 74 -24.87 12.08 -13.38
CA MET A 74 -25.66 11.26 -12.46
C MET A 74 -26.39 12.10 -11.40
N ASN A 75 -26.21 13.43 -11.44
CA ASN A 75 -26.81 14.38 -10.49
C ASN A 75 -26.53 14.01 -9.02
N VAL A 76 -25.25 13.81 -8.70
CA VAL A 76 -24.79 13.44 -7.35
C VAL A 76 -24.00 14.57 -6.71
N SER A 77 -24.12 14.72 -5.39
CA SER A 77 -23.38 15.70 -4.58
C SER A 77 -21.92 15.28 -4.36
N ASN A 78 -21.10 16.18 -3.80
CA ASN A 78 -19.73 15.82 -3.41
C ASN A 78 -19.70 14.80 -2.29
N THR A 79 -20.63 14.88 -1.33
CA THR A 79 -20.78 13.88 -0.26
C THR A 79 -21.13 12.51 -0.85
N GLN A 80 -22.03 12.43 -1.82
CA GLN A 80 -22.38 11.18 -2.50
C GLN A 80 -21.20 10.63 -3.30
N PHE A 81 -20.46 11.46 -4.04
CA PHE A 81 -19.26 11.01 -4.72
C PHE A 81 -18.19 10.50 -3.73
N SER A 82 -18.01 11.18 -2.62
CA SER A 82 -17.11 10.75 -1.56
C SER A 82 -17.55 9.44 -0.92
N LEU A 83 -18.86 9.20 -0.78
CA LEU A 83 -19.43 7.94 -0.33
C LEU A 83 -19.15 6.80 -1.31
N LEU A 84 -19.25 7.06 -2.62
CA LEU A 84 -18.92 6.10 -3.67
C LEU A 84 -17.46 5.62 -3.55
N GLU A 85 -16.53 6.54 -3.38
CA GLU A 85 -15.13 6.23 -3.18
C GLU A 85 -14.85 5.56 -1.82
N ALA A 86 -15.55 6.01 -0.76
CA ALA A 86 -15.44 5.44 0.58
C ALA A 86 -16.02 4.02 0.69
N SER A 87 -16.89 3.60 -0.25
CA SER A 87 -17.47 2.25 -0.26
C SER A 87 -16.40 1.16 -0.43
N GLU A 88 -15.36 1.41 -1.23
CA GLU A 88 -14.23 0.50 -1.36
C GLU A 88 -13.43 0.40 -0.06
N ASP A 89 -13.10 1.55 0.54
CA ASP A 89 -12.37 1.59 1.81
C ASP A 89 -13.17 0.93 2.94
N PHE A 90 -14.50 1.13 2.97
CA PHE A 90 -15.40 0.51 3.96
C PHE A 90 -15.35 -1.02 3.88
N MET A 91 -15.51 -1.58 2.69
CA MET A 91 -15.43 -3.03 2.49
C MET A 91 -14.03 -3.56 2.86
N ALA A 92 -12.98 -2.80 2.57
CA ALA A 92 -11.62 -3.16 2.96
C ALA A 92 -11.48 -3.28 4.49
N THR A 93 -12.03 -2.37 5.28
CA THR A 93 -11.96 -2.44 6.75
C THR A 93 -12.63 -3.68 7.32
N VAL A 94 -13.71 -4.17 6.68
CA VAL A 94 -14.45 -5.36 7.12
C VAL A 94 -13.74 -6.66 6.74
N LEU A 95 -13.21 -6.73 5.52
CA LEU A 95 -12.85 -7.99 4.89
C LEU A 95 -11.35 -8.27 4.85
N LEU A 96 -10.53 -7.26 5.11
CA LEU A 96 -9.09 -7.38 4.92
C LEU A 96 -8.46 -8.45 5.82
N LEU A 97 -8.86 -8.52 7.08
CA LEU A 97 -8.37 -9.53 8.01
C LEU A 97 -8.83 -10.94 7.60
N VAL A 98 -10.08 -11.05 7.16
CA VAL A 98 -10.64 -12.32 6.66
C VAL A 98 -9.90 -12.77 5.40
N SER A 99 -9.68 -11.84 4.46
CA SER A 99 -8.95 -12.11 3.22
C SER A 99 -7.50 -12.53 3.48
N GLY A 100 -6.82 -11.95 4.48
CA GLY A 100 -5.48 -12.37 4.90
C GLY A 100 -5.45 -13.84 5.35
N ILE A 101 -6.40 -14.24 6.21
CA ILE A 101 -6.53 -15.62 6.69
C ILE A 101 -6.83 -16.59 5.54
N VAL A 102 -7.74 -16.21 4.64
CA VAL A 102 -8.09 -17.03 3.46
C VAL A 102 -6.88 -17.18 2.54
N THR A 103 -6.14 -16.10 2.28
CA THR A 103 -4.92 -16.12 1.46
C THR A 103 -3.85 -17.04 2.06
N ASP A 104 -3.72 -17.08 3.39
CA ASP A 104 -2.78 -17.95 4.08
C ASP A 104 -3.12 -19.44 3.93
N ARG A 105 -4.40 -19.76 3.82
CA ARG A 105 -4.88 -21.15 3.67
C ARG A 105 -4.91 -21.60 2.22
N VAL A 106 -5.46 -20.78 1.32
CA VAL A 106 -5.67 -21.10 -0.09
C VAL A 106 -4.34 -21.07 -0.86
N GLY A 107 -3.53 -20.04 -0.63
CA GLY A 107 -2.28 -19.76 -1.33
C GLY A 107 -2.36 -18.45 -2.11
N GLY A 108 -1.19 -17.79 -2.27
CA GLY A 108 -1.15 -16.48 -2.91
C GLY A 108 -1.53 -16.51 -4.38
N ALA A 109 -1.03 -17.47 -5.14
CA ALA A 109 -1.29 -17.54 -6.59
C ALA A 109 -2.76 -17.84 -6.90
N GLU A 110 -3.38 -18.77 -6.19
CA GLU A 110 -4.81 -19.09 -6.32
C GLU A 110 -5.69 -17.89 -5.93
N MET A 111 -5.33 -17.22 -4.83
CA MET A 111 -6.12 -16.09 -4.33
C MET A 111 -6.09 -14.89 -5.28
N ILE A 112 -4.98 -14.65 -5.98
CA ILE A 112 -4.90 -13.63 -7.03
C ILE A 112 -5.89 -13.94 -8.18
N VAL A 113 -6.00 -15.20 -8.61
CA VAL A 113 -6.94 -15.60 -9.67
C VAL A 113 -8.38 -15.31 -9.25
N TYR A 114 -8.79 -15.78 -8.06
CA TYR A 114 -10.15 -15.55 -7.55
C TYR A 114 -10.44 -14.07 -7.35
N GLY A 115 -9.49 -13.32 -6.78
CA GLY A 115 -9.63 -11.89 -6.56
C GLY A 115 -9.84 -11.11 -7.85
N ASN A 116 -9.04 -11.38 -8.89
CA ASN A 116 -9.17 -10.70 -10.18
C ASN A 116 -10.47 -11.03 -10.93
N ILE A 117 -10.98 -12.25 -10.81
CA ILE A 117 -12.29 -12.59 -11.38
C ILE A 117 -13.40 -11.78 -10.70
N VAL A 118 -13.40 -11.73 -9.36
CA VAL A 118 -14.39 -10.94 -8.60
C VAL A 118 -14.25 -9.45 -8.92
N TYR A 119 -13.01 -8.94 -9.00
CA TYR A 119 -12.74 -7.56 -9.40
C TYR A 119 -13.33 -7.22 -10.77
N THR A 120 -13.16 -8.11 -11.75
CA THR A 120 -13.70 -7.90 -13.10
C THR A 120 -15.22 -7.91 -13.11
N ILE A 121 -15.87 -8.79 -12.34
CA ILE A 121 -17.32 -8.77 -12.17
C ILE A 121 -17.78 -7.42 -11.59
N GLY A 122 -17.13 -6.94 -10.53
CA GLY A 122 -17.41 -5.62 -9.96
C GLY A 122 -17.22 -4.48 -10.95
N SER A 123 -16.17 -4.52 -11.76
CA SER A 123 -15.90 -3.55 -12.83
C SER A 123 -16.99 -3.52 -13.89
N ILE A 124 -17.51 -4.69 -14.31
CA ILE A 124 -18.65 -4.80 -15.24
C ILE A 124 -19.90 -4.16 -14.63
N LEU A 125 -20.18 -4.42 -13.35
CA LEU A 125 -21.33 -3.83 -12.65
C LEU A 125 -21.22 -2.31 -12.55
N VAL A 126 -20.02 -1.77 -12.27
CA VAL A 126 -19.77 -0.31 -12.27
C VAL A 126 -20.00 0.27 -13.67
N ALA A 127 -19.47 -0.35 -14.73
CA ALA A 127 -19.67 0.11 -16.10
C ALA A 127 -21.16 0.03 -16.52
N ALA A 128 -21.88 -1.02 -16.15
CA ALA A 128 -23.31 -1.13 -16.38
C ALA A 128 -24.08 -0.03 -15.61
N ALA A 129 -23.72 0.24 -14.35
CA ALA A 129 -24.34 1.28 -13.54
C ALA A 129 -24.18 2.68 -14.16
N THR A 130 -23.03 2.99 -14.76
CA THR A 130 -22.83 4.25 -15.50
C THR A 130 -23.65 4.32 -16.77
N THR A 131 -23.90 3.18 -17.43
CA THR A 131 -24.76 3.10 -18.62
C THR A 131 -26.22 3.39 -18.28
N VAL A 132 -26.74 2.83 -17.17
CA VAL A 132 -28.12 3.07 -16.70
C VAL A 132 -28.23 4.31 -15.81
N ARG A 133 -27.12 4.99 -15.51
CA ARG A 133 -27.03 6.19 -14.65
C ARG A 133 -27.63 6.00 -13.25
N SER A 134 -27.41 4.84 -12.65
CA SER A 134 -27.92 4.53 -11.30
C SER A 134 -26.80 4.60 -10.28
N PHE A 135 -26.86 5.57 -9.38
CA PHE A 135 -25.88 5.77 -8.31
C PHE A 135 -25.84 4.59 -7.32
N ASN A 136 -27.01 4.10 -6.88
CA ASN A 136 -27.09 2.99 -5.94
C ASN A 136 -26.53 1.69 -6.55
N PHE A 137 -26.76 1.48 -7.85
CA PHE A 137 -26.18 0.34 -8.57
C PHE A 137 -24.65 0.47 -8.68
N MET A 138 -24.15 1.69 -8.88
CA MET A 138 -22.71 1.96 -8.92
C MET A 138 -22.03 1.68 -7.57
N ILE A 139 -22.66 2.03 -6.44
CA ILE A 139 -22.17 1.67 -5.09
C ILE A 139 -22.10 0.14 -4.95
N GLY A 140 -23.15 -0.59 -5.35
CA GLY A 140 -23.16 -2.05 -5.31
C GLY A 140 -22.02 -2.66 -6.12
N GLY A 141 -21.76 -2.14 -7.33
CA GLY A 141 -20.64 -2.54 -8.17
C GLY A 141 -19.28 -2.28 -7.50
N ARG A 142 -19.13 -1.12 -6.85
CA ARG A 142 -17.91 -0.75 -6.08
C ARG A 142 -17.65 -1.68 -4.91
N VAL A 143 -18.67 -2.09 -4.18
CA VAL A 143 -18.55 -3.06 -3.08
C VAL A 143 -17.99 -4.39 -3.60
N ILE A 144 -18.51 -4.91 -4.71
CA ILE A 144 -18.03 -6.17 -5.30
C ILE A 144 -16.60 -6.02 -5.85
N LEU A 145 -16.31 -4.89 -6.48
CA LEU A 145 -14.97 -4.56 -6.97
C LEU A 145 -13.96 -4.55 -5.82
N ALA A 146 -14.30 -3.93 -4.68
CA ALA A 146 -13.44 -3.88 -3.50
C ALA A 146 -13.14 -5.27 -2.93
N LEU A 147 -14.09 -6.21 -2.94
CA LEU A 147 -13.85 -7.60 -2.53
C LEU A 147 -12.70 -8.24 -3.32
N GLY A 148 -12.73 -8.05 -4.64
CA GLY A 148 -11.71 -8.58 -5.55
C GLY A 148 -10.35 -7.89 -5.38
N ASP A 149 -10.35 -6.56 -5.23
CA ASP A 149 -9.12 -5.77 -5.06
C ASP A 149 -8.37 -6.13 -3.78
N ILE A 150 -9.07 -6.21 -2.66
CA ILE A 150 -8.51 -6.58 -1.35
C ILE A 150 -7.85 -7.95 -1.41
N ALA A 151 -8.56 -8.94 -1.98
CA ALA A 151 -8.05 -10.30 -2.10
C ALA A 151 -6.79 -10.36 -2.96
N THR A 152 -6.80 -9.66 -4.10
CA THR A 152 -5.67 -9.59 -5.03
C THR A 152 -4.47 -8.87 -4.39
N GLN A 153 -4.68 -7.73 -3.75
CA GLN A 153 -3.62 -6.91 -3.15
C GLN A 153 -2.86 -7.67 -2.05
N ILE A 154 -3.57 -8.31 -1.11
CA ILE A 154 -2.93 -9.09 -0.04
C ILE A 154 -2.13 -10.25 -0.62
N ALA A 155 -2.74 -10.99 -1.54
CA ALA A 155 -2.09 -12.13 -2.16
C ALA A 155 -0.86 -11.73 -2.98
N GLN A 156 -0.91 -10.59 -3.68
CA GLN A 156 0.18 -10.05 -4.47
C GLN A 156 1.40 -9.69 -3.59
N TYR A 157 1.22 -8.98 -2.49
CA TYR A 157 2.32 -8.66 -1.58
C TYR A 157 2.89 -9.90 -0.88
N LYS A 158 2.05 -10.88 -0.60
CA LYS A 158 2.50 -12.17 -0.09
C LYS A 158 3.37 -12.89 -1.13
N MET A 159 2.98 -12.87 -2.40
CA MET A 159 3.77 -13.45 -3.49
C MET A 159 5.12 -12.71 -3.65
N PHE A 160 5.16 -11.39 -3.63
CA PHE A 160 6.42 -10.64 -3.63
C PHE A 160 7.33 -11.07 -2.49
N SER A 161 6.78 -11.21 -1.28
CA SER A 161 7.57 -11.63 -0.12
C SER A 161 8.08 -13.07 -0.23
N SER A 162 7.38 -13.93 -0.96
CA SER A 162 7.82 -15.31 -1.20
C SER A 162 8.88 -15.44 -2.30
N TRP A 163 8.93 -14.50 -3.26
CA TRP A 163 9.92 -14.50 -4.33
C TRP A 163 11.19 -13.72 -3.98
N PHE A 164 11.08 -12.64 -3.21
CA PHE A 164 12.18 -11.77 -2.82
C PHE A 164 12.20 -11.54 -1.31
N PRO A 165 13.27 -11.98 -0.63
CA PRO A 165 13.42 -11.75 0.81
C PRO A 165 13.73 -10.28 1.10
N PRO A 166 13.44 -9.80 2.33
CA PRO A 166 13.69 -8.41 2.73
C PRO A 166 15.14 -7.97 2.63
N SER A 167 16.03 -8.93 2.73
CA SER A 167 17.47 -8.67 2.66
C SER A 167 17.98 -8.46 1.24
N ASN A 168 17.22 -8.84 0.20
CA ASN A 168 17.73 -8.87 -1.16
C ASN A 168 16.66 -8.58 -2.22
N GLY A 169 16.42 -7.30 -2.52
CA GLY A 169 15.65 -6.86 -3.68
C GLY A 169 14.14 -6.67 -3.47
N PHE A 170 13.65 -6.76 -2.23
CA PHE A 170 12.22 -6.56 -1.97
C PHE A 170 11.74 -5.13 -2.27
N ALA A 171 12.48 -4.10 -1.85
CA ALA A 171 12.11 -2.72 -2.12
C ALA A 171 12.19 -2.38 -3.61
N SER A 172 13.19 -2.92 -4.32
CA SER A 172 13.29 -2.78 -5.78
C SER A 172 12.11 -3.43 -6.51
N THR A 173 11.67 -4.60 -6.04
CA THR A 173 10.52 -5.32 -6.59
C THR A 173 9.23 -4.55 -6.39
N LEU A 174 9.00 -4.03 -5.17
CA LEU A 174 7.86 -3.14 -4.88
C LEU A 174 7.92 -1.86 -5.72
N GLY A 175 9.10 -1.28 -5.86
CA GLY A 175 9.30 -0.09 -6.70
C GLY A 175 8.92 -0.33 -8.15
N PHE A 176 9.26 -1.48 -8.70
CA PHE A 176 8.90 -1.87 -10.06
C PHE A 176 7.39 -2.11 -10.22
N GLU A 177 6.76 -2.82 -9.28
CA GLU A 177 5.31 -3.03 -9.27
C GLU A 177 4.55 -1.71 -9.24
N LEU A 178 4.89 -0.85 -8.29
CA LEU A 178 4.27 0.46 -8.17
C LEU A 178 4.49 1.33 -9.42
N ALA A 179 5.62 1.20 -10.11
CA ALA A 179 5.87 1.91 -11.36
C ALA A 179 4.91 1.46 -12.47
N ILE A 180 4.69 0.16 -12.63
CA ILE A 180 3.71 -0.38 -13.60
C ILE A 180 2.30 0.10 -13.26
N GLY A 181 1.92 0.09 -11.97
CA GLY A 181 0.66 0.66 -11.49
C GLY A 181 0.53 2.16 -11.81
N LYS A 182 1.62 2.92 -11.66
CA LYS A 182 1.64 4.36 -12.00
C LYS A 182 1.39 4.62 -13.48
N ILE A 183 1.87 3.76 -14.40
CA ILE A 183 1.53 3.86 -15.83
C ILE A 183 0.01 3.68 -16.01
N GLY A 184 -0.59 2.66 -15.40
CA GLY A 184 -2.03 2.43 -15.45
C GLY A 184 -2.83 3.65 -14.99
N GLY A 185 -2.47 4.19 -13.82
CA GLY A 185 -3.10 5.40 -13.27
C GLY A 185 -2.89 6.65 -14.14
N PHE A 186 -1.69 6.83 -14.73
CA PHE A 186 -1.40 7.93 -15.65
C PHE A 186 -2.28 7.86 -16.89
N VAL A 187 -2.30 6.72 -17.58
CA VAL A 187 -3.08 6.57 -18.81
C VAL A 187 -4.58 6.66 -18.49
N GLY A 188 -5.05 6.07 -17.40
CA GLY A 188 -6.44 6.18 -16.95
C GLY A 188 -6.86 7.63 -16.74
N LYS A 189 -6.09 8.43 -15.98
CA LYS A 189 -6.38 9.85 -15.71
C LYS A 189 -6.34 10.72 -16.97
N SER A 190 -5.30 10.58 -17.78
CA SER A 190 -5.08 11.44 -18.94
C SER A 190 -6.07 11.15 -20.08
N THR A 191 -6.53 9.92 -20.23
CA THR A 191 -7.41 9.52 -21.35
C THR A 191 -8.89 9.55 -21.00
N ALA A 192 -9.28 9.51 -19.72
CA ALA A 192 -10.68 9.40 -19.30
C ALA A 192 -11.59 10.46 -19.95
N ASN A 193 -11.24 11.74 -19.78
CA ASN A 193 -12.04 12.85 -20.34
C ASN A 193 -11.97 12.91 -21.88
N VAL A 194 -10.86 12.48 -22.48
CA VAL A 194 -10.71 12.35 -23.94
C VAL A 194 -11.67 11.29 -24.49
N ILE A 195 -11.75 10.12 -23.85
CA ILE A 195 -12.66 9.04 -24.25
C ILE A 195 -14.11 9.51 -24.10
N ALA A 196 -14.47 10.13 -22.97
CA ALA A 196 -15.81 10.65 -22.76
C ALA A 196 -16.24 11.66 -23.82
N LYS A 197 -15.35 12.59 -24.20
CA LYS A 197 -15.59 13.60 -25.24
C LYS A 197 -15.76 12.98 -26.63
N ASN A 198 -14.83 12.09 -27.01
CA ASN A 198 -14.83 11.53 -28.36
C ASN A 198 -15.96 10.52 -28.61
N THR A 199 -16.40 9.80 -27.57
CA THR A 199 -17.51 8.85 -27.67
C THR A 199 -18.87 9.51 -27.44
N GLY A 200 -18.91 10.74 -26.92
CA GLY A 200 -20.14 11.40 -26.51
C GLY A 200 -20.88 10.76 -25.32
N ASN A 201 -20.30 9.70 -24.73
CA ASN A 201 -20.91 8.98 -23.61
C ASN A 201 -19.83 8.58 -22.58
N PHE A 202 -19.94 9.12 -21.38
CA PHE A 202 -18.97 8.87 -20.30
C PHE A 202 -18.93 7.40 -19.82
N ALA A 203 -19.98 6.61 -20.06
CA ALA A 203 -20.01 5.19 -19.69
C ALA A 203 -18.89 4.39 -20.40
N TRP A 204 -18.48 4.78 -21.60
CA TRP A 204 -17.39 4.13 -22.32
C TRP A 204 -16.07 4.17 -21.58
N VAL A 205 -15.85 5.20 -20.75
CA VAL A 205 -14.64 5.32 -19.92
C VAL A 205 -14.56 4.16 -18.92
N PHE A 206 -15.69 3.77 -18.34
CA PHE A 206 -15.77 2.62 -17.42
C PHE A 206 -15.71 1.27 -18.15
N TRP A 207 -16.26 1.17 -19.35
CA TRP A 207 -16.10 -0.02 -20.20
C TRP A 207 -14.66 -0.23 -20.63
N THR A 208 -13.88 0.82 -20.87
CA THR A 208 -12.42 0.66 -21.11
C THR A 208 -11.70 0.09 -19.89
N SER A 209 -12.11 0.44 -18.67
CA SER A 209 -11.59 -0.18 -17.45
C SER A 209 -11.88 -1.68 -17.40
N VAL A 210 -13.05 -2.13 -17.86
CA VAL A 210 -13.37 -3.57 -17.97
C VAL A 210 -12.42 -4.27 -18.94
N PHE A 211 -12.13 -3.68 -20.10
CA PHE A 211 -11.17 -4.27 -21.06
C PHE A 211 -9.75 -4.35 -20.47
N MET A 212 -9.31 -3.33 -19.73
CA MET A 212 -8.02 -3.39 -19.03
C MET A 212 -8.00 -4.48 -17.96
N ASN A 213 -9.10 -4.71 -17.27
CA ASN A 213 -9.21 -5.81 -16.30
C ASN A 213 -9.19 -7.19 -16.95
N LEU A 214 -9.72 -7.35 -18.16
CA LEU A 214 -9.57 -8.58 -18.92
C LEU A 214 -8.10 -8.87 -19.29
N PHE A 215 -7.34 -7.82 -19.62
CA PHE A 215 -5.90 -7.95 -19.82
C PHE A 215 -5.18 -8.40 -18.54
N THR A 216 -5.53 -7.84 -17.38
CA THR A 216 -4.93 -8.26 -16.09
C THR A 216 -5.32 -9.70 -15.73
N ASN A 217 -6.52 -10.16 -16.07
CA ASN A 217 -6.91 -11.57 -15.90
C ASN A 217 -6.05 -12.52 -16.76
N ALA A 218 -5.71 -12.13 -17.98
CA ALA A 218 -4.81 -12.91 -18.82
C ALA A 218 -3.40 -12.99 -18.21
N ALA A 219 -2.87 -11.86 -17.74
CA ALA A 219 -1.58 -11.83 -17.01
C ALA A 219 -1.61 -12.70 -15.74
N THR A 220 -2.72 -12.66 -15.01
CA THR A 220 -2.94 -13.49 -13.81
C THR A 220 -2.95 -14.99 -14.13
N ALA A 221 -3.62 -15.40 -15.20
CA ALA A 221 -3.64 -16.79 -15.62
C ALA A 221 -2.23 -17.29 -16.00
N ILE A 222 -1.48 -16.49 -16.76
CA ILE A 222 -0.08 -16.80 -17.10
C ILE A 222 0.76 -16.92 -15.83
N PHE A 223 0.61 -15.99 -14.89
CA PHE A 223 1.34 -16.00 -13.61
C PHE A 223 1.01 -17.26 -12.78
N TYR A 224 -0.25 -17.64 -12.71
CA TYR A 224 -0.68 -18.86 -11.99
C TYR A 224 -0.01 -20.13 -12.54
N PHE A 225 -0.08 -20.34 -13.85
CA PHE A 225 0.56 -21.51 -14.48
C PHE A 225 2.08 -21.48 -14.36
N PHE A 226 2.68 -20.29 -14.50
CA PHE A 226 4.13 -20.10 -14.33
C PHE A 226 4.58 -20.41 -12.90
N THR A 227 3.88 -19.91 -11.89
CA THR A 227 4.20 -20.21 -10.48
C THR A 227 4.07 -21.70 -10.18
N ARG A 228 3.05 -22.35 -10.72
CA ARG A 228 2.84 -23.78 -10.57
C ARG A 228 3.94 -24.60 -11.23
N TYR A 229 4.41 -24.18 -12.39
CA TYR A 229 5.57 -24.75 -13.07
C TYR A 229 6.85 -24.59 -12.22
N CYS A 230 7.12 -23.40 -11.72
CA CYS A 230 8.30 -23.14 -10.89
C CYS A 230 8.29 -23.95 -9.59
N ASN A 231 7.15 -24.05 -8.91
CA ASN A 231 7.03 -24.84 -7.68
C ASN A 231 7.24 -26.35 -7.91
N LYS A 232 7.00 -26.84 -9.13
CA LYS A 232 7.24 -28.23 -9.50
C LYS A 232 8.73 -28.51 -9.80
N HIS A 233 9.46 -27.55 -10.40
CA HIS A 233 10.81 -27.78 -10.94
C HIS A 233 11.93 -27.23 -10.06
N TYR A 234 11.66 -26.27 -9.17
CA TYR A 234 12.67 -25.61 -8.33
C TYR A 234 12.41 -25.85 -6.84
N ASN A 235 13.47 -25.83 -6.03
CA ASN A 235 13.37 -25.95 -4.58
C ASN A 235 12.82 -24.68 -3.92
N GLY A 236 12.28 -24.87 -2.70
CA GLY A 236 11.78 -23.80 -1.85
C GLY A 236 12.78 -22.65 -1.69
N ARG A 237 12.27 -21.43 -1.72
CA ARG A 237 13.04 -20.20 -1.63
C ARG A 237 13.44 -19.98 -0.17
N GLN A 238 14.71 -19.70 0.08
CA GLN A 238 15.22 -19.36 1.41
C GLN A 238 15.72 -17.91 1.42
N ASP A 239 15.51 -17.22 2.54
CA ASP A 239 16.16 -15.95 2.79
C ASP A 239 17.64 -16.17 3.09
N SER A 240 18.52 -15.55 2.32
CA SER A 240 19.97 -15.65 2.49
C SER A 240 20.50 -15.05 3.81
N ALA A 241 19.73 -14.14 4.45
CA ALA A 241 20.13 -13.51 5.70
C ALA A 241 19.65 -14.27 6.95
N THR A 242 18.42 -14.80 6.91
CA THR A 242 17.80 -15.49 8.06
C THR A 242 17.74 -17.00 7.93
N LYS A 243 18.06 -17.55 6.72
CA LYS A 243 17.87 -18.96 6.35
C LYS A 243 16.42 -19.48 6.52
N GLU A 244 15.47 -18.59 6.76
CA GLU A 244 14.06 -18.94 6.80
C GLU A 244 13.56 -19.39 5.43
N VAL A 245 12.78 -20.48 5.41
CA VAL A 245 12.12 -20.94 4.18
C VAL A 245 10.93 -20.05 3.89
N LEU A 246 10.95 -19.41 2.72
CA LEU A 246 9.87 -18.53 2.26
C LEU A 246 8.71 -19.41 1.76
N THR A 247 7.65 -19.55 2.56
CA THR A 247 6.48 -20.38 2.23
C THR A 247 5.29 -19.54 1.79
N GLU A 248 4.60 -20.01 0.74
CA GLU A 248 3.36 -19.40 0.26
C GLU A 248 2.15 -19.74 1.15
N LYS A 249 2.21 -20.87 1.87
CA LYS A 249 1.12 -21.39 2.71
C LYS A 249 1.57 -21.51 4.15
N ASN A 250 1.02 -20.72 5.03
CA ASN A 250 1.18 -20.88 6.46
C ASN A 250 0.01 -21.68 7.04
N LYS A 251 0.28 -22.91 7.48
CA LYS A 251 -0.75 -23.79 8.07
C LYS A 251 -1.23 -23.36 9.46
N LYS A 252 -0.49 -22.49 10.16
CA LYS A 252 -0.82 -22.00 11.51
C LYS A 252 -0.89 -20.48 11.51
N PHE A 253 -2.10 -19.97 11.73
CA PHE A 253 -2.29 -18.54 11.97
C PHE A 253 -2.00 -18.26 13.46
N GLU A 254 -0.93 -17.52 13.73
CA GLU A 254 -0.46 -17.24 15.08
C GLU A 254 -0.94 -15.87 15.56
N PHE A 255 -2.20 -15.79 15.99
CA PHE A 255 -2.80 -14.57 16.54
C PHE A 255 -1.95 -13.92 17.65
N GLN A 256 -1.31 -14.72 18.49
CA GLN A 256 -0.49 -14.21 19.59
C GLN A 256 0.68 -13.35 19.11
N LYS A 257 1.30 -13.66 17.98
CA LYS A 257 2.40 -12.88 17.41
C LYS A 257 1.94 -11.52 16.88
N ILE A 258 0.68 -11.41 16.46
CA ILE A 258 0.11 -10.13 15.99
C ILE A 258 -0.09 -9.18 17.17
N PHE A 259 -0.55 -9.66 18.32
CA PHE A 259 -0.70 -8.84 19.51
C PHE A 259 0.61 -8.45 20.19
N GLN A 260 1.73 -8.99 19.72
CA GLN A 260 3.09 -8.70 20.21
C GLN A 260 3.92 -7.87 19.21
N LEU A 261 3.25 -7.16 18.30
CA LEU A 261 3.95 -6.30 17.33
C LEU A 261 4.76 -5.22 18.05
N PRO A 262 6.00 -4.97 17.58
CA PRO A 262 6.88 -4.00 18.25
C PRO A 262 6.32 -2.59 18.15
N TRP A 263 6.61 -1.75 19.14
CA TRP A 263 6.18 -0.35 19.15
C TRP A 263 6.66 0.44 17.92
N MET A 264 7.81 0.07 17.37
CA MET A 264 8.38 0.66 16.15
C MET A 264 7.43 0.52 14.95
N PHE A 265 6.77 -0.62 14.83
CA PHE A 265 5.78 -0.88 13.80
C PHE A 265 4.63 0.15 13.88
N TRP A 266 4.11 0.40 15.07
CA TRP A 266 3.00 1.32 15.29
C TRP A 266 3.35 2.78 14.96
N VAL A 267 4.59 3.20 15.21
CA VAL A 267 5.05 4.54 14.85
C VAL A 267 5.13 4.71 13.32
N VAL A 268 5.63 3.70 12.60
CA VAL A 268 5.62 3.70 11.12
C VAL A 268 4.19 3.69 10.59
N LEU A 269 3.28 2.94 11.24
CA LEU A 269 1.86 2.96 10.88
C LEU A 269 1.23 4.34 11.09
N ALA A 270 1.53 5.03 12.17
CA ALA A 270 1.05 6.38 12.41
C ALA A 270 1.50 7.36 11.31
N PHE A 271 2.75 7.26 10.85
CA PHE A 271 3.19 8.02 9.68
C PHE A 271 2.37 7.68 8.44
N SER A 272 2.22 6.37 8.16
CA SER A 272 1.44 5.89 7.00
C SER A 272 0.01 6.40 7.03
N LEU A 273 -0.64 6.42 8.20
CA LEU A 273 -2.02 6.87 8.39
C LEU A 273 -2.22 8.29 7.84
N PHE A 274 -1.47 9.25 8.33
CA PHE A 274 -1.64 10.65 7.98
C PHE A 274 -1.12 10.97 6.57
N GLN A 275 0.04 10.41 6.19
CA GLN A 275 0.63 10.62 4.89
C GLN A 275 -0.24 10.02 3.77
N THR A 276 -0.67 8.75 3.91
CA THR A 276 -1.40 8.06 2.85
C THR A 276 -2.80 8.64 2.66
N SER A 277 -3.51 8.96 3.75
CA SER A 277 -4.85 9.55 3.65
C SER A 277 -4.82 10.93 2.99
N THR A 278 -3.84 11.78 3.33
CA THR A 278 -3.65 13.05 2.63
C THR A 278 -3.38 12.83 1.14
N ALA A 279 -2.42 11.96 0.82
CA ALA A 279 -1.99 11.73 -0.55
C ALA A 279 -3.10 11.11 -1.41
N LEU A 280 -3.82 10.11 -0.89
CA LEU A 280 -4.85 9.41 -1.65
C LEU A 280 -6.03 10.33 -1.94
N VAL A 281 -6.60 10.98 -0.92
CA VAL A 281 -7.81 11.81 -1.08
C VAL A 281 -7.51 13.06 -1.91
N PHE A 282 -6.35 13.69 -1.71
CA PHE A 282 -5.91 14.78 -2.59
C PHE A 282 -5.79 14.33 -4.05
N SER A 283 -5.14 13.19 -4.32
CA SER A 283 -4.95 12.67 -5.69
C SER A 283 -6.27 12.41 -6.41
N GLN A 284 -7.31 11.97 -5.70
CA GLN A 284 -8.64 11.72 -6.27
C GLN A 284 -9.39 13.01 -6.59
N ASN A 285 -9.22 14.04 -5.77
CA ASN A 285 -9.82 15.34 -5.99
C ASN A 285 -8.99 16.26 -6.92
N ALA A 286 -7.76 15.84 -7.27
CA ALA A 286 -6.79 16.68 -7.96
C ALA A 286 -7.27 17.19 -9.32
N THR A 287 -8.05 16.41 -10.08
CA THR A 287 -8.56 16.84 -11.41
C THR A 287 -9.58 17.96 -11.26
N GLU A 288 -10.60 17.78 -10.42
CA GLU A 288 -11.61 18.82 -10.19
C GLU A 288 -11.00 20.07 -9.53
N LEU A 289 -10.04 19.89 -8.63
CA LEU A 289 -9.29 21.01 -8.04
C LEU A 289 -8.50 21.78 -9.11
N ALA A 290 -7.90 21.07 -10.07
CA ALA A 290 -7.18 21.69 -11.18
C ALA A 290 -8.15 22.44 -12.12
N GLU A 291 -9.32 21.87 -12.45
CA GLU A 291 -10.38 22.55 -13.22
C GLU A 291 -10.71 23.91 -12.60
N LYS A 292 -10.96 23.92 -11.29
CA LYS A 292 -11.39 25.13 -10.57
C LYS A 292 -10.28 26.15 -10.34
N ARG A 293 -9.06 25.70 -10.01
CA ARG A 293 -7.94 26.59 -9.69
C ARG A 293 -7.24 27.18 -10.93
N PHE A 294 -7.19 26.42 -12.03
CA PHE A 294 -6.57 26.87 -13.27
C PHE A 294 -7.58 27.47 -14.25
N ASP A 295 -8.88 27.28 -14.01
CA ASP A 295 -9.95 27.67 -14.91
C ASP A 295 -9.73 27.07 -16.32
N VAL A 296 -9.54 25.74 -16.34
CA VAL A 296 -9.25 24.96 -17.54
C VAL A 296 -10.31 23.87 -17.72
N ASP A 297 -10.40 23.36 -18.96
CA ASP A 297 -11.28 22.24 -19.27
C ASP A 297 -10.83 20.94 -18.59
N SER A 298 -11.73 19.99 -18.44
CA SER A 298 -11.50 18.70 -17.74
C SER A 298 -10.41 17.85 -18.40
N ILE A 299 -10.17 17.98 -19.70
CA ILE A 299 -9.09 17.26 -20.38
C ILE A 299 -7.74 17.80 -19.90
N THR A 300 -7.55 19.12 -19.95
CA THR A 300 -6.31 19.78 -19.51
C THR A 300 -6.08 19.54 -18.01
N ALA A 301 -7.12 19.61 -17.18
CA ALA A 301 -7.05 19.30 -15.76
C ALA A 301 -6.65 17.82 -15.50
N GLY A 302 -7.15 16.91 -16.32
CA GLY A 302 -6.76 15.49 -16.29
C GLY A 302 -5.26 15.30 -16.53
N TRP A 303 -4.67 16.04 -17.47
CA TRP A 303 -3.23 16.02 -17.72
C TRP A 303 -2.43 16.58 -16.53
N TYR A 304 -2.84 17.71 -15.94
CA TYR A 304 -2.18 18.25 -14.73
C TYR A 304 -2.23 17.28 -13.57
N SER A 305 -3.39 16.69 -13.28
CA SER A 305 -3.54 15.75 -12.17
C SER A 305 -2.79 14.43 -12.39
N SER A 306 -2.55 14.04 -13.64
CA SER A 306 -1.81 12.82 -13.98
C SER A 306 -0.31 12.94 -13.74
N LEU A 307 0.24 14.16 -13.53
CA LEU A 307 1.66 14.40 -13.29
C LEU A 307 2.22 13.56 -12.12
N SER A 308 1.43 13.37 -11.07
CA SER A 308 1.83 12.55 -9.92
C SER A 308 2.10 11.09 -10.29
N GLN A 309 1.36 10.56 -11.24
CA GLN A 309 1.53 9.19 -11.72
C GLN A 309 2.73 9.10 -12.67
N TYR A 310 2.87 10.07 -13.57
CA TYR A 310 3.99 10.15 -14.49
C TYR A 310 5.34 10.25 -13.78
N ALA A 311 5.48 11.17 -12.82
CA ALA A 311 6.69 11.29 -12.01
C ALA A 311 6.98 9.99 -11.22
N GLY A 312 5.93 9.38 -10.66
CA GLY A 312 6.04 8.12 -9.91
C GLY A 312 6.60 6.98 -10.74
N PHE A 313 6.26 6.89 -12.02
CA PHE A 313 6.80 5.85 -12.90
C PHE A 313 8.33 5.84 -12.95
N PHE A 314 8.98 6.99 -13.00
CA PHE A 314 10.43 7.10 -13.02
C PHE A 314 11.06 7.05 -11.62
N LEU A 315 10.47 7.76 -10.65
CA LEU A 315 11.09 7.93 -9.33
C LEU A 315 10.96 6.70 -8.44
N VAL A 316 9.84 5.98 -8.50
CA VAL A 316 9.58 4.87 -7.57
C VAL A 316 10.54 3.68 -7.76
N PRO A 317 10.88 3.24 -8.98
CA PRO A 317 11.89 2.19 -9.16
C PRO A 317 13.28 2.62 -8.68
N CYS A 318 13.69 3.86 -8.99
CA CYS A 318 14.96 4.41 -8.51
C CYS A 318 15.00 4.44 -6.98
N LEU A 319 13.90 4.82 -6.33
CA LEU A 319 13.77 4.80 -4.90
C LEU A 319 13.85 3.39 -4.32
N GLY A 320 13.24 2.41 -4.96
CA GLY A 320 13.32 1.00 -4.54
C GLY A 320 14.77 0.52 -4.50
N VAL A 321 15.54 0.79 -5.55
CA VAL A 321 16.98 0.47 -5.59
C VAL A 321 17.76 1.26 -4.53
N PHE A 322 17.46 2.54 -4.36
CA PHE A 322 18.08 3.39 -3.34
C PHE A 322 17.89 2.82 -1.94
N ILE A 323 16.67 2.42 -1.58
CA ILE A 323 16.33 1.85 -0.28
C ILE A 323 17.01 0.49 -0.08
N ASP A 324 17.06 -0.35 -1.11
CA ASP A 324 17.73 -1.65 -1.02
C ASP A 324 19.23 -1.51 -0.78
N VAL A 325 19.89 -0.55 -1.42
CA VAL A 325 21.36 -0.39 -1.36
C VAL A 325 21.76 0.47 -0.17
N LEU A 326 21.20 1.68 -0.07
CA LEU A 326 21.62 2.69 0.92
C LEU A 326 20.81 2.66 2.21
N GLY A 327 19.61 2.07 2.20
CA GLY A 327 18.72 2.09 3.36
C GLY A 327 18.06 3.45 3.57
N ASN A 328 18.45 4.15 4.63
CA ASN A 328 18.01 5.54 4.97
C ASN A 328 16.48 5.74 4.94
N ARG A 329 15.70 4.71 5.32
CA ARG A 329 14.24 4.69 5.26
C ARG A 329 13.61 5.82 6.07
N ALA A 330 14.10 6.06 7.31
CA ALA A 330 13.57 7.10 8.17
C ALA A 330 13.77 8.49 7.55
N SER A 331 14.92 8.73 6.90
CA SER A 331 15.20 9.98 6.18
C SER A 331 14.25 10.16 4.99
N VAL A 332 13.99 9.09 4.22
CA VAL A 332 13.07 9.12 3.07
C VAL A 332 11.63 9.38 3.54
N LEU A 333 11.16 8.74 4.62
CA LEU A 333 9.84 8.99 5.19
C LEU A 333 9.69 10.46 5.62
N CYS A 334 10.70 11.01 6.32
CA CYS A 334 10.69 12.41 6.74
C CYS A 334 10.63 13.36 5.53
N THR A 335 11.46 13.12 4.51
CA THR A 335 11.47 13.91 3.26
C THR A 335 10.12 13.84 2.54
N CYS A 336 9.49 12.65 2.50
CA CYS A 336 8.15 12.46 1.94
C CYS A 336 7.12 13.32 2.68
N GLY A 337 7.11 13.27 4.02
CA GLY A 337 6.18 14.07 4.84
C GLY A 337 6.37 15.57 4.62
N ILE A 338 7.60 16.06 4.65
CA ILE A 338 7.93 17.48 4.40
C ILE A 338 7.50 17.91 3.00
N GLY A 339 7.74 17.09 1.99
CA GLY A 339 7.36 17.40 0.61
C GLY A 339 5.84 17.48 0.41
N ILE A 340 5.06 16.56 1.01
CA ILE A 340 3.60 16.61 0.97
C ILE A 340 3.09 17.85 1.73
N PHE A 341 3.64 18.15 2.90
CA PHE A 341 3.27 19.34 3.65
C PHE A 341 3.54 20.63 2.85
N LEU A 342 4.72 20.75 2.26
CA LEU A 342 5.08 21.91 1.44
C LEU A 342 4.13 22.04 0.24
N SER A 343 3.77 20.93 -0.41
CA SER A 343 2.77 20.94 -1.48
C SER A 343 1.43 21.45 -0.98
N MET A 344 0.93 20.97 0.17
CA MET A 344 -0.37 21.42 0.73
C MET A 344 -0.33 22.89 1.18
N VAL A 345 0.80 23.39 1.68
CA VAL A 345 1.02 24.82 1.96
C VAL A 345 0.86 25.63 0.67
N LEU A 346 1.50 25.20 -0.41
CA LEU A 346 1.37 25.91 -1.70
C LEU A 346 -0.04 25.85 -2.26
N VAL A 347 -0.72 24.70 -2.21
CA VAL A 347 -2.15 24.62 -2.65
C VAL A 347 -3.03 25.56 -1.85
N ASN A 348 -2.78 25.71 -0.53
CA ASN A 348 -3.63 26.55 0.33
C ASN A 348 -3.36 28.05 0.17
N PHE A 349 -2.10 28.45 0.04
CA PHE A 349 -1.71 29.86 0.12
C PHE A 349 -1.31 30.48 -1.23
N ALA A 350 -1.02 29.68 -2.26
CA ALA A 350 -0.68 30.23 -3.58
C ALA A 350 -1.94 30.67 -4.33
N ASN A 351 -2.07 31.97 -4.53
CA ASN A 351 -3.18 32.58 -5.28
C ASN A 351 -2.90 32.67 -6.80
N THR A 352 -1.81 32.03 -7.27
CA THR A 352 -1.38 32.07 -8.66
C THR A 352 -1.43 30.70 -9.32
N LYS A 353 -1.74 30.63 -10.63
CA LYS A 353 -1.70 29.38 -11.40
C LYS A 353 -0.32 28.71 -11.30
N ALA A 354 0.77 29.49 -11.34
CA ALA A 354 2.13 28.97 -11.22
C ALA A 354 2.40 28.32 -9.85
N GLY A 355 1.92 28.92 -8.75
CA GLY A 355 2.06 28.35 -7.40
C GLY A 355 1.31 27.03 -7.23
N THR A 356 0.10 26.94 -7.77
CA THR A 356 -0.68 25.69 -7.77
C THR A 356 0.01 24.62 -8.64
N ALA A 357 0.55 24.99 -9.81
CA ALA A 357 1.32 24.06 -10.65
C ALA A 357 2.58 23.54 -9.95
N ALA A 358 3.32 24.42 -9.27
CA ALA A 358 4.46 24.04 -8.44
C ALA A 358 4.07 23.07 -7.32
N SER A 359 2.91 23.30 -6.69
CA SER A 359 2.35 22.37 -5.70
C SER A 359 2.15 20.96 -6.26
N PHE A 360 1.54 20.83 -7.44
CA PHE A 360 1.35 19.53 -8.11
C PHE A 360 2.69 18.84 -8.43
N GLY A 361 3.70 19.62 -8.86
CA GLY A 361 5.05 19.10 -9.11
C GLY A 361 5.72 18.58 -7.84
N ILE A 362 5.71 19.35 -6.76
CA ILE A 362 6.26 18.94 -5.46
C ILE A 362 5.50 17.72 -4.91
N TYR A 363 4.17 17.73 -5.01
CA TYR A 363 3.35 16.60 -4.62
C TYR A 363 3.73 15.32 -5.38
N ALA A 364 3.92 15.41 -6.70
CA ALA A 364 4.27 14.29 -7.54
C ALA A 364 5.58 13.61 -7.10
N ILE A 365 6.59 14.42 -6.76
CA ILE A 365 7.86 13.92 -6.23
C ILE A 365 7.66 13.32 -4.84
N ALA A 366 7.02 14.06 -3.93
CA ALA A 366 6.87 13.65 -2.53
C ALA A 366 6.05 12.36 -2.39
N VAL A 367 4.91 12.24 -3.10
CA VAL A 367 4.07 11.04 -3.02
C VAL A 367 4.77 9.79 -3.57
N SER A 368 5.73 9.96 -4.49
CA SER A 368 6.51 8.85 -5.03
C SER A 368 7.45 8.23 -3.99
N LEU A 369 7.85 8.99 -2.96
CA LEU A 369 8.73 8.51 -1.88
C LEU A 369 8.00 7.65 -0.84
N GLY A 370 6.67 7.78 -0.71
CA GLY A 370 5.88 7.18 0.37
C GLY A 370 5.76 5.66 0.33
N PRO A 371 5.05 5.08 -0.67
CA PRO A 371 4.57 3.70 -0.61
C PRO A 371 5.67 2.66 -0.40
N THR A 372 6.73 2.69 -1.22
CA THR A 372 7.87 1.77 -1.11
C THR A 372 8.56 1.88 0.24
N SER A 373 8.81 3.13 0.70
CA SER A 373 9.50 3.38 1.97
C SER A 373 8.67 2.93 3.17
N ILE A 374 7.36 3.14 3.16
CA ILE A 374 6.44 2.72 4.23
C ILE A 374 6.42 1.19 4.32
N ILE A 375 6.19 0.49 3.21
CA ILE A 375 6.05 -0.97 3.20
C ILE A 375 7.37 -1.64 3.61
N ASP A 376 8.51 -1.17 3.09
CA ASP A 376 9.81 -1.72 3.45
C ASP A 376 10.22 -1.36 4.90
N SER A 377 9.80 -0.19 5.41
CA SER A 377 9.98 0.18 6.83
C SER A 377 9.14 -0.72 7.74
N ILE A 378 7.88 -0.98 7.42
CA ILE A 378 7.03 -1.92 8.15
C ILE A 378 7.74 -3.28 8.24
N ARG A 379 8.19 -3.80 7.10
CA ARG A 379 8.89 -5.08 7.06
C ARG A 379 10.18 -5.09 7.87
N THR A 380 10.95 -4.01 7.85
CA THR A 380 12.20 -3.87 8.60
C THR A 380 11.98 -3.80 10.11
N THR A 381 10.82 -3.32 10.58
CA THR A 381 10.49 -3.22 12.01
C THR A 381 9.90 -4.50 12.59
N LEU A 382 9.53 -5.49 11.77
CA LEU A 382 8.99 -6.77 12.24
C LEU A 382 10.10 -7.73 12.70
N TRP A 383 9.89 -8.39 13.83
CA TRP A 383 10.79 -9.43 14.35
C TRP A 383 10.60 -10.78 13.64
N HIS A 384 9.37 -11.07 13.19
CA HIS A 384 9.03 -12.31 12.49
C HIS A 384 8.50 -11.99 11.10
N GLN A 385 9.16 -12.50 10.07
CA GLN A 385 8.70 -12.32 8.69
C GLN A 385 7.37 -13.06 8.41
N SER A 386 7.09 -14.12 9.17
CA SER A 386 5.82 -14.87 9.08
C SER A 386 4.57 -14.04 9.35
N VAL A 387 4.68 -12.93 10.11
CA VAL A 387 3.55 -12.03 10.41
C VAL A 387 3.43 -10.83 9.47
N PHE A 388 4.28 -10.73 8.44
CA PHE A 388 4.28 -9.58 7.51
C PHE A 388 2.92 -9.39 6.83
N GLY A 389 2.28 -10.46 6.36
CA GLY A 389 0.96 -10.38 5.73
C GLY A 389 -0.10 -9.78 6.67
N SER A 390 -0.13 -10.22 7.93
CA SER A 390 -1.04 -9.68 8.94
C SER A 390 -0.71 -8.24 9.33
N ALA A 391 0.57 -7.90 9.45
CA ALA A 391 1.02 -6.53 9.71
C ALA A 391 0.66 -5.58 8.56
N TYR A 392 0.80 -6.05 7.32
CA TYR A 392 0.38 -5.31 6.15
C TYR A 392 -1.15 -5.12 6.11
N ALA A 393 -1.91 -6.18 6.44
CA ALA A 393 -3.36 -6.08 6.56
C ALA A 393 -3.79 -5.02 7.60
N LEU A 394 -3.15 -4.97 8.76
CA LEU A 394 -3.39 -3.91 9.76
C LEU A 394 -3.12 -2.51 9.22
N LYS A 395 -2.00 -2.33 8.48
CA LYS A 395 -1.67 -1.06 7.82
C LYS A 395 -2.78 -0.63 6.86
N VAL A 396 -3.25 -1.53 6.02
CA VAL A 396 -4.28 -1.23 5.01
C VAL A 396 -5.62 -0.94 5.70
N THR A 397 -6.03 -1.73 6.70
CA THR A 397 -7.25 -1.48 7.48
C THR A 397 -7.23 -0.10 8.12
N MET A 398 -6.12 0.28 8.76
CA MET A 398 -5.96 1.57 9.42
C MET A 398 -6.04 2.73 8.44
N ASN A 399 -5.36 2.61 7.30
CA ASN A 399 -5.38 3.64 6.26
C ASN A 399 -6.78 3.79 5.65
N ASN A 400 -7.46 2.68 5.35
CA ASN A 400 -8.80 2.73 4.77
C ASN A 400 -9.83 3.33 5.75
N ALA A 401 -9.75 3.00 7.04
CA ALA A 401 -10.60 3.63 8.05
C ALA A 401 -10.42 5.16 8.09
N MET A 402 -9.18 5.64 8.03
CA MET A 402 -8.89 7.07 7.98
C MET A 402 -9.33 7.70 6.65
N ASN A 403 -9.14 6.99 5.52
CA ASN A 403 -9.58 7.46 4.21
C ASN A 403 -11.10 7.70 4.19
N ILE A 404 -11.90 6.80 4.77
CA ILE A 404 -13.36 6.97 4.88
C ILE A 404 -13.67 8.31 5.57
N ILE A 405 -13.07 8.54 6.75
CA ILE A 405 -13.29 9.75 7.53
C ILE A 405 -12.91 10.99 6.72
N VAL A 406 -11.72 11.00 6.13
CA VAL A 406 -11.22 12.15 5.37
C VAL A 406 -12.07 12.41 4.13
N ARG A 407 -12.48 11.36 3.39
CA ARG A 407 -13.33 11.50 2.20
C ARG A 407 -14.70 12.11 2.54
N ILE A 408 -15.38 11.57 3.55
CA ILE A 408 -16.71 12.05 3.94
C ILE A 408 -16.63 13.48 4.46
N ILE A 409 -15.65 13.80 5.31
CA ILE A 409 -15.43 15.18 5.79
C ILE A 409 -15.17 16.13 4.62
N THR A 410 -14.28 15.77 3.69
CA THR A 410 -13.93 16.66 2.57
C THR A 410 -15.10 16.83 1.60
N GLY A 411 -15.89 15.77 1.35
CA GLY A 411 -17.10 15.87 0.53
C GLY A 411 -18.15 16.81 1.16
N ALA A 412 -18.44 16.62 2.45
CA ALA A 412 -19.39 17.46 3.18
C ALA A 412 -18.93 18.93 3.28
N LEU A 413 -17.63 19.17 3.49
CA LEU A 413 -17.07 20.52 3.50
C LEU A 413 -17.19 21.17 2.12
N GLN A 414 -16.99 20.43 1.05
CA GLN A 414 -17.10 20.93 -0.31
C GLN A 414 -18.56 21.27 -0.67
N ASP A 415 -19.53 20.46 -0.25
CA ASP A 415 -20.96 20.75 -0.41
C ASP A 415 -21.36 22.00 0.40
N ALA A 416 -20.88 22.13 1.65
CA ALA A 416 -21.15 23.28 2.50
C ALA A 416 -20.48 24.60 2.04
N ASP A 417 -19.47 24.51 1.19
CA ASP A 417 -18.63 25.63 0.72
C ASP A 417 -18.92 25.97 -0.77
N ASN A 418 -20.11 25.64 -1.25
CA ASN A 418 -20.53 25.84 -2.65
C ASN A 418 -19.53 25.29 -3.67
N ASP A 419 -19.13 24.04 -3.51
CA ASP A 419 -18.15 23.37 -4.35
C ASP A 419 -16.72 23.94 -4.28
N SER A 420 -16.40 24.83 -3.33
CA SER A 420 -15.04 25.35 -3.12
C SER A 420 -14.13 24.31 -2.48
N TYR A 421 -12.83 24.43 -2.75
CA TYR A 421 -11.79 23.62 -2.13
C TYR A 421 -11.09 24.30 -0.94
N ASP A 422 -11.47 25.52 -0.54
CA ASP A 422 -10.72 26.31 0.43
C ASP A 422 -10.66 25.66 1.83
N ARG A 423 -11.78 25.07 2.29
CA ARG A 423 -11.82 24.34 3.57
C ARG A 423 -11.21 22.94 3.43
N VAL A 424 -11.43 22.30 2.30
CA VAL A 424 -10.90 20.96 2.00
C VAL A 424 -9.37 20.95 2.06
N VAL A 425 -8.70 21.93 1.44
CA VAL A 425 -7.24 22.03 1.43
C VAL A 425 -6.67 22.25 2.83
N ARG A 426 -7.40 22.95 3.72
CA ARG A 426 -6.99 23.09 5.13
C ARG A 426 -6.97 21.76 5.88
N VAL A 427 -7.90 20.84 5.59
CA VAL A 427 -7.88 19.47 6.14
C VAL A 427 -6.63 18.73 5.66
N TYR A 428 -6.31 18.81 4.37
CA TYR A 428 -5.10 18.20 3.84
C TYR A 428 -3.83 18.78 4.47
N LEU A 429 -3.78 20.09 4.65
CA LEU A 429 -2.66 20.77 5.30
C LEU A 429 -2.44 20.29 6.74
N PHE A 430 -3.53 20.15 7.51
CA PHE A 430 -3.47 19.65 8.88
C PHE A 430 -2.92 18.21 8.94
N LEU A 431 -3.46 17.30 8.12
CA LEU A 431 -3.01 15.91 8.08
C LEU A 431 -1.54 15.80 7.64
N ALA A 432 -1.14 16.61 6.65
CA ALA A 432 0.24 16.68 6.19
C ALA A 432 1.19 17.20 7.29
N ALA A 433 0.78 18.21 8.06
CA ALA A 433 1.56 18.72 9.21
C ALA A 433 1.80 17.62 10.26
N VAL A 434 0.76 16.84 10.59
CA VAL A 434 0.89 15.71 11.53
C VAL A 434 1.85 14.66 10.96
N SER A 435 1.80 14.38 9.66
CA SER A 435 2.72 13.41 9.03
C SER A 435 4.19 13.87 9.14
N VAL A 436 4.46 15.18 9.03
CA VAL A 436 5.82 15.75 9.25
C VAL A 436 6.29 15.52 10.68
N VAL A 437 5.44 15.80 11.66
CA VAL A 437 5.81 15.62 13.09
C VAL A 437 6.16 14.15 13.36
N VAL A 438 5.35 13.22 12.88
CA VAL A 438 5.62 11.78 13.04
C VAL A 438 6.88 11.37 12.26
N GLY A 439 7.07 11.88 11.03
CA GLY A 439 8.27 11.61 10.22
C GLY A 439 9.56 12.09 10.89
N LEU A 440 9.53 13.29 11.48
CA LEU A 440 10.66 13.83 12.28
C LEU A 440 10.90 12.98 13.53
N ALA A 441 9.85 12.55 14.23
CA ALA A 441 9.98 11.66 15.39
C ALA A 441 10.64 10.33 15.02
N ILE A 442 10.28 9.74 13.86
CA ILE A 442 10.94 8.53 13.34
C ILE A 442 12.41 8.80 13.03
N LEU A 443 12.72 9.92 12.37
CA LEU A 443 14.08 10.28 12.00
C LEU A 443 14.96 10.49 13.24
N VAL A 444 14.52 11.31 14.19
CA VAL A 444 15.23 11.54 15.45
C VAL A 444 15.36 10.23 16.24
N GLY A 445 14.27 9.46 16.34
CA GLY A 445 14.28 8.15 16.98
C GLY A 445 15.26 7.16 16.33
N SER A 446 15.43 7.18 15.01
CA SER A 446 16.41 6.34 14.32
C SER A 446 17.87 6.70 14.62
N CYS A 447 18.13 7.93 15.07
CA CYS A 447 19.46 8.37 15.50
C CYS A 447 19.72 8.05 16.98
N THR A 448 18.70 8.12 17.83
CA THR A 448 18.84 8.04 19.29
C THR A 448 18.49 6.68 19.87
N ASN A 449 17.57 5.94 19.27
CA ASN A 449 17.04 4.69 19.80
C ASN A 449 17.56 3.47 19.01
N GLU A 450 18.17 2.51 19.72
CA GLU A 450 18.69 1.27 19.13
C GLU A 450 17.62 0.52 18.31
N SER A 451 16.39 0.48 18.80
CA SER A 451 15.30 -0.25 18.14
C SER A 451 14.93 0.30 16.75
N LEU A 452 15.11 1.60 16.48
CA LEU A 452 14.82 2.24 15.20
C LEU A 452 16.05 2.36 14.27
N LYS A 453 17.27 2.15 14.78
CA LYS A 453 18.51 2.21 13.97
C LYS A 453 18.49 1.34 12.71
N PRO A 454 17.89 0.11 12.70
CA PRO A 454 17.81 -0.71 11.49
C PRO A 454 17.13 -0.04 10.30
N LEU A 455 16.27 0.98 10.52
CA LEU A 455 15.66 1.76 9.45
C LEU A 455 16.67 2.57 8.61
N GLN A 456 17.83 2.92 9.21
CA GLN A 456 18.88 3.69 8.53
C GLN A 456 19.99 2.82 7.94
N TRP A 457 19.97 1.51 8.17
CA TRP A 457 21.08 0.65 7.76
C TRP A 457 21.16 0.43 6.25
N THR A 458 22.38 0.52 5.74
CA THR A 458 22.73 0.11 4.37
C THR A 458 22.60 -1.40 4.22
N ARG A 459 22.47 -1.87 2.97
CA ARG A 459 22.44 -3.32 2.64
C ARG A 459 23.65 -4.05 3.22
N LYS A 460 24.86 -3.50 3.04
CA LYS A 460 26.10 -4.11 3.55
C LYS A 460 26.01 -4.35 5.06
N ARG A 461 25.61 -3.33 5.83
CA ARG A 461 25.49 -3.45 7.29
C ARG A 461 24.44 -4.48 7.70
N ARG A 462 23.30 -4.49 7.02
CA ARG A 462 22.22 -5.45 7.29
C ARG A 462 22.66 -6.89 7.05
N MET A 463 23.44 -7.15 5.99
CA MET A 463 23.93 -8.50 5.66
C MET A 463 25.04 -8.97 6.61
N THR A 464 25.84 -8.06 7.17
CA THR A 464 26.99 -8.41 8.00
C THR A 464 26.61 -8.67 9.46
N ILE A 465 25.78 -7.80 10.06
CA ILE A 465 25.46 -7.87 11.49
C ILE A 465 23.96 -7.96 11.76
N GLY A 466 23.12 -7.94 10.71
CA GLY A 466 21.67 -7.75 10.87
C GLY A 466 20.99 -8.90 11.58
N ALA A 467 21.34 -10.14 11.27
CA ALA A 467 20.69 -11.33 11.85
C ALA A 467 20.96 -11.44 13.36
N GLU A 468 22.22 -11.32 13.77
CA GLU A 468 22.64 -11.38 15.17
C GLU A 468 22.05 -10.20 15.98
N TYR A 469 22.11 -8.99 15.42
CA TYR A 469 21.59 -7.81 16.09
C TYR A 469 20.06 -7.87 16.28
N ILE A 470 19.33 -8.30 15.27
CA ILE A 470 17.86 -8.44 15.35
C ILE A 470 17.48 -9.51 16.36
N GLU A 471 18.20 -10.63 16.42
CA GLU A 471 17.96 -11.69 17.40
C GLU A 471 18.25 -11.21 18.83
N ASN A 472 19.38 -10.55 19.07
CA ASN A 472 19.70 -9.96 20.37
C ASN A 472 18.68 -8.89 20.81
N LEU A 473 18.24 -8.04 19.87
CA LEU A 473 17.23 -7.03 20.13
C LEU A 473 15.85 -7.66 20.46
N ARG A 474 15.50 -8.73 19.75
CA ARG A 474 14.29 -9.50 19.97
C ARG A 474 14.30 -10.17 21.35
N GLU A 475 15.37 -10.86 21.70
CA GLU A 475 15.53 -11.49 23.02
C GLU A 475 15.42 -10.44 24.14
N TRP A 476 16.11 -9.31 24.00
CA TRP A 476 16.03 -8.22 24.98
C TRP A 476 14.60 -7.68 25.13
N HIS A 477 13.88 -7.46 24.03
CA HIS A 477 12.48 -7.01 24.06
C HIS A 477 11.53 -8.04 24.66
N LEU A 478 11.73 -9.32 24.39
CA LEU A 478 10.90 -10.39 24.94
C LEU A 478 11.13 -10.61 26.44
N VAL A 479 12.35 -10.43 26.92
CA VAL A 479 12.69 -10.64 28.34
C VAL A 479 12.44 -9.38 29.17
N THR A 480 12.97 -8.24 28.73
CA THR A 480 13.01 -7.01 29.55
C THR A 480 11.79 -6.11 29.35
N CYS A 481 11.24 -6.05 28.15
CA CYS A 481 10.18 -5.10 27.76
C CYS A 481 8.84 -5.75 27.39
N TYR A 482 8.67 -7.04 27.61
CA TYR A 482 7.48 -7.79 27.18
C TYR A 482 6.16 -7.14 27.58
N ASN A 483 5.98 -6.84 28.86
CA ASN A 483 4.74 -6.27 29.38
C ASN A 483 4.46 -4.86 28.81
N ARG A 484 5.51 -4.06 28.64
CA ARG A 484 5.39 -2.72 28.06
C ARG A 484 5.02 -2.79 26.58
N ASN A 485 5.68 -3.62 25.81
CA ASN A 485 5.37 -3.78 24.38
C ASN A 485 3.98 -4.33 24.15
N LYS A 486 3.58 -5.30 24.97
CA LYS A 486 2.21 -5.84 24.94
C LYS A 486 1.16 -4.79 25.29
N ALA A 487 1.40 -3.96 26.30
CA ALA A 487 0.49 -2.87 26.67
C ALA A 487 0.38 -1.82 25.57
N ILE A 488 1.51 -1.39 24.97
CA ILE A 488 1.52 -0.46 23.84
C ILE A 488 0.76 -1.05 22.65
N SER A 489 1.05 -2.29 22.28
CA SER A 489 0.37 -2.95 21.16
C SER A 489 -1.13 -3.05 21.40
N LEU A 490 -1.56 -3.42 22.61
CA LEU A 490 -2.99 -3.51 22.96
C LEU A 490 -3.68 -2.14 22.91
N CYS A 491 -3.04 -1.07 23.41
CA CYS A 491 -3.54 0.30 23.28
C CYS A 491 -3.68 0.72 21.81
N CYS A 492 -2.68 0.41 20.97
CA CYS A 492 -2.71 0.72 19.54
C CYS A 492 -3.81 -0.08 18.80
N PHE A 493 -4.04 -1.35 19.19
CA PHE A 493 -5.19 -2.11 18.68
C PHE A 493 -6.52 -1.51 19.10
N GLY A 494 -6.64 -1.05 20.34
CA GLY A 494 -7.81 -0.32 20.83
C GLY A 494 -8.06 0.95 20.01
N ALA A 495 -7.02 1.74 19.76
CA ALA A 495 -7.09 2.92 18.91
C ALA A 495 -7.48 2.58 17.44
N LEU A 496 -6.95 1.49 16.89
CA LEU A 496 -7.34 0.99 15.57
C LEU A 496 -8.83 0.63 15.50
N ILE A 497 -9.34 -0.10 16.50
CA ILE A 497 -10.77 -0.44 16.57
C ILE A 497 -11.63 0.82 16.63
N MET A 498 -11.25 1.79 17.47
CA MET A 498 -11.96 3.08 17.56
C MET A 498 -11.92 3.85 16.23
N LEU A 499 -10.81 3.82 15.51
CA LEU A 499 -10.68 4.44 14.20
C LEU A 499 -11.58 3.76 13.15
N VAL A 500 -11.63 2.42 13.15
CA VAL A 500 -12.51 1.66 12.25
C VAL A 500 -13.98 1.96 12.54
N LEU A 501 -14.38 1.95 13.82
CA LEU A 501 -15.75 2.32 14.22
C LEU A 501 -16.08 3.77 13.83
N GLY A 502 -15.13 4.70 14.03
CA GLY A 502 -15.26 6.09 13.58
C GLY A 502 -15.45 6.22 12.07
N GLY A 503 -14.70 5.43 11.30
CA GLY A 503 -14.85 5.34 9.84
C GLY A 503 -16.23 4.82 9.43
N TRP A 504 -16.74 3.79 10.11
CA TRP A 504 -18.07 3.25 9.84
C TRP A 504 -19.19 4.25 10.18
N VAL A 505 -19.07 4.94 11.32
CA VAL A 505 -20.00 6.01 11.69
C VAL A 505 -19.99 7.13 10.65
N ALA A 506 -18.81 7.56 10.20
CA ALA A 506 -18.67 8.58 9.15
C ALA A 506 -19.31 8.11 7.83
N TYR A 507 -19.11 6.86 7.44
CA TYR A 507 -19.72 6.28 6.24
C TYR A 507 -21.25 6.28 6.31
N ILE A 508 -21.83 5.80 7.43
CA ILE A 508 -23.28 5.78 7.64
C ILE A 508 -23.84 7.18 7.66
N TRP A 509 -23.17 8.12 8.34
CA TRP A 509 -23.56 9.52 8.36
C TRP A 509 -23.57 10.12 6.94
N GLY A 510 -22.52 9.87 6.15
CA GLY A 510 -22.45 10.30 4.75
C GLY A 510 -23.57 9.72 3.88
N ALA A 511 -23.95 8.45 4.11
CA ALA A 511 -25.04 7.79 3.39
C ALA A 511 -26.41 8.40 3.73
N VAL A 512 -26.66 8.73 5.00
CA VAL A 512 -27.90 9.36 5.43
C VAL A 512 -27.98 10.81 4.95
N THR A 513 -26.90 11.57 5.13
CA THR A 513 -26.89 13.01 4.76
C THR A 513 -26.90 13.21 3.24
N GLY A 514 -26.14 12.39 2.49
CA GLY A 514 -26.11 12.47 1.04
C GLY A 514 -27.43 12.09 0.35
N ASN A 515 -28.27 11.26 0.99
CA ASN A 515 -29.59 10.93 0.43
C ASN A 515 -30.66 12.02 0.71
N ASN A 516 -30.39 12.95 1.64
CA ASN A 516 -31.32 14.02 2.03
C ASN A 516 -30.98 15.36 1.35
N SER A 517 -29.87 15.44 0.62
CA SER A 517 -29.46 16.60 -0.20
C SER A 517 -29.75 16.35 -1.68
#